data_93fd4d3157521700a6303123bbd63458
#
_entry.id   93fd4d3157521700a6303123bbd63458
#
_cell.length_a   1.000
_cell.length_b   1.000
_cell.length_c   1.000
_cell.angle_alpha   90.00
_cell.angle_beta   90.00
_cell.angle_gamma   90.00
#
_symmetry.space_group_name_H-M   'P 1'
#
loop_
_entity.id
_entity.type
_entity.pdbx_description
1 polymer ?
#
loop_
_entity_poly.entity_id
_entity_poly.type
_entity_poly.pdbx_seq_one_letter_code
_entity_poly.pdbx_strand_id
1 'polypeptide(L)'
;MAASATRFIFALLTFVTVGMIIGALIQLAFIWRLEDSHGKSYWEDKEAAILRLGYVKPEIISWSPRVVLFHNFLSAEECDYLRAIARPRLHVSTVVDTRTGKGMKSSVRTSSGMFLTAEERRYPMIQAIEKRISVYSQVPVENGELIQVLRYEQNQLYRPHHDYFSDSFNLKRGGQRVATMLMYLSDNVEGGETYFPKAGSGECSCGGKVVPGLCVKPLKGDAVLFWSMGLDGQSDPNSIHGGCEVLSGEKWSATKWMRQQVTS
;
A
#
# COMPACT_ATOMS: atom_id res chain seq x y z
N MET A 1 -42.75 50.26 -48.69
CA MET A 1 -42.89 48.86 -48.11
C MET A 1 -41.55 48.12 -47.99
N ALA A 2 -40.60 48.24 -48.90
CA ALA A 2 -39.31 47.53 -48.83
C ALA A 2 -38.44 47.88 -47.59
N ALA A 3 -38.35 49.18 -47.21
CA ALA A 3 -37.54 49.62 -46.06
C ALA A 3 -38.04 49.10 -44.68
N SER A 4 -39.34 48.84 -44.56
CA SER A 4 -39.94 48.26 -43.32
C SER A 4 -39.63 46.75 -43.18
N ALA A 5 -39.65 45.99 -44.27
CA ALA A 5 -39.34 44.59 -44.32
C ALA A 5 -37.84 44.32 -43.98
N THR A 6 -36.94 45.19 -44.54
CA THR A 6 -35.49 45.09 -44.26
C THR A 6 -35.18 45.35 -42.79
N ARG A 7 -35.80 46.35 -42.16
CA ARG A 7 -35.64 46.62 -40.72
C ARG A 7 -36.16 45.47 -39.84
N PHE A 8 -37.27 44.86 -40.23
CA PHE A 8 -37.80 43.68 -39.49
C PHE A 8 -36.89 42.46 -39.58
N ILE A 9 -36.34 42.21 -40.80
CA ILE A 9 -35.37 41.10 -40.99
C ILE A 9 -34.11 41.33 -40.17
N PHE A 10 -33.56 42.54 -40.16
CA PHE A 10 -32.40 42.88 -39.35
C PHE A 10 -32.69 42.71 -37.83
N ALA A 11 -33.84 43.17 -37.34
CA ALA A 11 -34.24 43.04 -35.95
C ALA A 11 -34.40 41.56 -35.57
N LEU A 12 -34.97 40.73 -36.43
CA LEU A 12 -35.13 39.30 -36.20
C LEU A 12 -33.77 38.57 -36.17
N LEU A 13 -32.87 38.87 -37.11
CA LEU A 13 -31.52 38.30 -37.14
C LEU A 13 -30.73 38.71 -35.90
N THR A 14 -30.82 39.96 -35.45
CA THR A 14 -30.16 40.44 -34.24
C THR A 14 -30.69 39.69 -32.99
N PHE A 15 -32.02 39.52 -32.92
CA PHE A 15 -32.64 38.81 -31.81
C PHE A 15 -32.22 37.33 -31.74
N VAL A 16 -32.17 36.66 -32.89
CA VAL A 16 -31.73 35.25 -32.98
C VAL A 16 -30.24 35.11 -32.62
N THR A 17 -29.38 35.99 -33.14
CA THR A 17 -27.94 35.95 -32.82
C THR A 17 -27.67 36.25 -31.36
N VAL A 18 -28.32 37.22 -30.75
CA VAL A 18 -28.22 37.50 -29.30
C VAL A 18 -28.70 36.33 -28.48
N GLY A 19 -29.84 35.71 -28.86
CA GLY A 19 -30.35 34.52 -28.21
C GLY A 19 -29.39 33.32 -28.24
N MET A 20 -28.74 33.08 -29.38
CA MET A 20 -27.72 32.02 -29.52
C MET A 20 -26.47 32.30 -28.67
N ILE A 21 -26.00 33.54 -28.61
CA ILE A 21 -24.85 33.93 -27.78
C ILE A 21 -25.18 33.75 -26.31
N ILE A 22 -26.34 34.19 -25.86
CA ILE A 22 -26.78 34.00 -24.46
C ILE A 22 -26.88 32.49 -24.13
N GLY A 23 -27.46 31.69 -25.01
CA GLY A 23 -27.56 30.24 -24.84
C GLY A 23 -26.19 29.57 -24.74
N ALA A 24 -25.23 29.95 -25.59
CA ALA A 24 -23.87 29.44 -25.55
C ALA A 24 -23.14 29.83 -24.25
N LEU A 25 -23.33 31.09 -23.80
CA LEU A 25 -22.74 31.55 -22.52
C LEU A 25 -23.32 30.81 -21.31
N ILE A 26 -24.63 30.53 -21.32
CA ILE A 26 -25.29 29.73 -20.26
C ILE A 26 -24.75 28.31 -20.27
N GLN A 27 -24.59 27.68 -21.45
CA GLN A 27 -24.01 26.35 -21.56
C GLN A 27 -22.56 26.31 -21.07
N LEU A 28 -21.73 27.27 -21.46
CA LEU A 28 -20.35 27.40 -20.98
C LEU A 28 -20.30 27.59 -19.47
N ALA A 29 -21.13 28.43 -18.89
CA ALA A 29 -21.21 28.63 -17.44
C ALA A 29 -21.64 27.36 -16.72
N PHE A 30 -22.55 26.57 -17.32
CA PHE A 30 -23.00 25.28 -16.77
C PHE A 30 -21.89 24.23 -16.82
N ILE A 31 -21.15 24.17 -17.95
CA ILE A 31 -19.98 23.28 -18.09
C ILE A 31 -18.90 23.64 -17.05
N TRP A 32 -18.57 24.94 -16.95
CA TRP A 32 -17.61 25.43 -15.96
C TRP A 32 -18.03 25.09 -14.52
N ARG A 33 -19.31 25.20 -14.19
CA ARG A 33 -19.84 24.86 -12.87
C ARG A 33 -19.79 23.37 -12.60
N LEU A 34 -19.99 22.53 -13.63
CA LEU A 34 -19.83 21.08 -13.52
C LEU A 34 -18.38 20.67 -13.33
N GLU A 35 -17.45 21.27 -14.09
CA GLU A 35 -16.01 21.01 -13.94
C GLU A 35 -15.50 21.45 -12.55
N ASP A 36 -15.91 22.63 -12.07
CA ASP A 36 -15.52 23.15 -10.76
C ASP A 36 -16.11 22.28 -9.61
N SER A 37 -17.33 21.79 -9.77
CA SER A 37 -17.97 20.89 -8.79
C SER A 37 -17.34 19.49 -8.78
N HIS A 38 -16.95 18.93 -9.93
CA HIS A 38 -16.27 17.65 -10.02
C HIS A 38 -14.83 17.74 -9.51
N GLY A 39 -14.10 18.79 -9.85
CA GLY A 39 -12.73 19.01 -9.40
C GLY A 39 -12.63 19.19 -7.89
N LYS A 40 -13.47 20.02 -7.30
CA LYS A 40 -13.50 20.21 -5.83
C LYS A 40 -13.99 18.98 -5.08
N SER A 41 -15.03 18.29 -5.57
CA SER A 41 -15.58 17.08 -4.97
C SER A 41 -14.54 15.96 -4.86
N TYR A 42 -13.69 15.77 -5.88
CA TYR A 42 -12.71 14.71 -5.91
C TYR A 42 -11.59 14.88 -4.86
N TRP A 43 -11.14 16.14 -4.63
CA TRP A 43 -10.07 16.42 -3.66
C TRP A 43 -10.58 16.69 -2.23
N GLU A 44 -11.85 17.03 -2.09
CA GLU A 44 -12.51 17.22 -0.79
C GLU A 44 -13.13 15.93 -0.26
N ASP A 45 -13.21 14.87 -1.07
CA ASP A 45 -13.73 13.59 -0.64
C ASP A 45 -12.77 12.93 0.37
N LYS A 46 -13.26 12.81 1.61
CA LYS A 46 -12.52 12.17 2.69
C LYS A 46 -12.06 10.75 2.35
N GLU A 47 -12.86 10.00 1.60
CA GLU A 47 -12.49 8.65 1.18
C GLU A 47 -11.37 8.67 0.14
N ALA A 48 -11.42 9.57 -0.83
CA ALA A 48 -10.34 9.78 -1.80
C ALA A 48 -9.01 10.13 -1.11
N ALA A 49 -9.07 10.99 -0.07
CA ALA A 49 -7.90 11.34 0.73
C ALA A 49 -7.36 10.14 1.52
N ILE A 50 -8.22 9.36 2.19
CA ILE A 50 -7.84 8.14 2.90
C ILE A 50 -7.17 7.13 1.96
N LEU A 51 -7.72 6.94 0.78
CA LEU A 51 -7.20 6.02 -0.23
C LEU A 51 -6.01 6.60 -1.00
N ARG A 52 -5.69 7.88 -0.84
CA ARG A 52 -4.65 8.61 -1.58
C ARG A 52 -4.83 8.44 -3.09
N LEU A 53 -6.08 8.52 -3.56
CA LEU A 53 -6.40 8.44 -4.98
C LEU A 53 -5.62 9.51 -5.76
N GLY A 54 -5.09 9.13 -6.93
CA GLY A 54 -4.20 9.99 -7.73
C GLY A 54 -2.73 9.99 -7.29
N TYR A 55 -2.41 9.60 -6.05
CA TYR A 55 -1.03 9.49 -5.56
C TYR A 55 -0.50 8.06 -5.65
N VAL A 56 -1.28 7.08 -5.17
CA VAL A 56 -0.88 5.67 -5.17
C VAL A 56 -0.87 5.13 -6.60
N LYS A 57 0.28 4.60 -7.01
CA LYS A 57 0.46 4.02 -8.35
C LYS A 57 0.85 2.55 -8.21
N PRO A 58 -0.05 1.61 -8.58
CA PRO A 58 0.26 0.19 -8.57
C PRO A 58 1.12 -0.20 -9.77
N GLU A 59 2.12 -1.04 -9.53
CA GLU A 59 2.96 -1.68 -10.53
C GLU A 59 3.00 -3.19 -10.23
N ILE A 60 2.58 -4.03 -11.19
CA ILE A 60 2.67 -5.47 -11.07
C ILE A 60 4.10 -5.87 -11.44
N ILE A 61 4.89 -6.30 -10.45
CA ILE A 61 6.31 -6.62 -10.64
C ILE A 61 6.57 -8.13 -10.74
N SER A 62 5.59 -8.97 -10.35
CA SER A 62 5.63 -10.43 -10.55
C SER A 62 4.23 -11.02 -10.55
N TRP A 63 4.00 -12.05 -11.36
CA TRP A 63 2.78 -12.86 -11.35
C TRP A 63 2.95 -14.20 -10.63
N SER A 64 4.18 -14.68 -10.45
CA SER A 64 4.49 -15.90 -9.70
C SER A 64 5.81 -15.73 -8.92
N PRO A 65 5.74 -15.53 -7.59
CA PRO A 65 4.54 -15.22 -6.79
C PRO A 65 3.87 -13.91 -7.25
N ARG A 66 2.60 -13.71 -6.91
CA ARG A 66 1.93 -12.43 -7.21
C ARG A 66 2.47 -11.35 -6.30
N VAL A 67 3.12 -10.34 -6.90
CA VAL A 67 3.70 -9.20 -6.20
C VAL A 67 3.33 -7.91 -6.91
N VAL A 68 2.78 -6.97 -6.16
CA VAL A 68 2.43 -5.61 -6.62
C VAL A 68 3.17 -4.59 -5.77
N LEU A 69 3.90 -3.70 -6.42
CA LEU A 69 4.53 -2.53 -5.79
C LEU A 69 3.56 -1.35 -5.90
N PHE A 70 3.30 -0.68 -4.79
CA PHE A 70 2.50 0.53 -4.72
C PHE A 70 3.42 1.71 -4.39
N HIS A 71 3.65 2.58 -5.36
CA HIS A 71 4.38 3.83 -5.13
C HIS A 71 3.49 4.84 -4.39
N ASN A 72 4.08 5.60 -3.48
CA ASN A 72 3.41 6.61 -2.66
C ASN A 72 2.20 6.07 -1.86
N PHE A 73 2.26 4.82 -1.43
CA PHE A 73 1.19 4.18 -0.65
C PHE A 73 0.95 4.90 0.68
N LEU A 74 2.01 5.29 1.39
CA LEU A 74 1.95 6.12 2.60
C LEU A 74 2.44 7.54 2.30
N SER A 75 1.93 8.51 3.06
CA SER A 75 2.54 9.83 3.09
C SER A 75 3.81 9.85 3.96
N ALA A 76 4.62 10.92 3.83
CA ALA A 76 5.79 11.10 4.69
C ALA A 76 5.40 11.18 6.17
N GLU A 77 4.29 11.87 6.46
CA GLU A 77 3.74 12.05 7.81
C GLU A 77 3.26 10.71 8.40
N GLU A 78 2.59 9.86 7.61
CA GLU A 78 2.17 8.52 8.03
C GLU A 78 3.38 7.64 8.36
N CYS A 79 4.43 7.69 7.53
CA CYS A 79 5.69 6.98 7.79
C CYS A 79 6.34 7.43 9.10
N ASP A 80 6.47 8.75 9.30
CA ASP A 80 7.10 9.31 10.49
C ASP A 80 6.27 9.07 11.75
N TYR A 81 4.95 9.09 11.64
CA TYR A 81 4.02 8.76 12.73
C TYR A 81 4.20 7.31 13.19
N LEU A 82 4.22 6.33 12.27
CA LEU A 82 4.44 4.93 12.60
C LEU A 82 5.80 4.70 13.27
N ARG A 83 6.85 5.37 12.77
CA ARG A 83 8.19 5.31 13.39
C ARG A 83 8.21 5.92 14.79
N ALA A 84 7.55 7.05 14.99
CA ALA A 84 7.49 7.74 16.27
C ALA A 84 6.81 6.91 17.35
N ILE A 85 5.67 6.28 17.05
CA ILE A 85 4.97 5.39 17.97
C ILE A 85 5.84 4.16 18.33
N ALA A 86 6.53 3.60 17.34
CA ALA A 86 7.26 2.35 17.53
C ALA A 86 8.60 2.53 18.25
N ARG A 87 9.32 3.61 17.98
CA ARG A 87 10.71 3.84 18.44
C ARG A 87 10.94 3.55 19.93
N PRO A 88 10.11 4.03 20.88
CA PRO A 88 10.34 3.79 22.32
C PRO A 88 10.01 2.36 22.78
N ARG A 89 9.39 1.53 21.94
CA ARG A 89 8.84 0.22 22.31
C ARG A 89 9.41 -0.94 21.50
N LEU A 90 10.49 -0.70 20.75
CA LEU A 90 11.11 -1.76 19.96
C LEU A 90 11.74 -2.82 20.85
N HIS A 91 11.48 -4.08 20.54
CA HIS A 91 12.11 -5.25 21.15
C HIS A 91 12.73 -6.12 20.07
N VAL A 92 13.72 -6.93 20.42
CA VAL A 92 14.29 -7.91 19.49
C VAL A 92 13.17 -8.78 18.91
N SER A 93 13.11 -8.86 17.58
CA SER A 93 12.08 -9.63 16.89
C SER A 93 12.23 -11.13 17.17
N THR A 94 11.09 -11.82 17.19
CA THR A 94 11.03 -13.26 17.33
C THR A 94 10.55 -13.92 16.03
N VAL A 95 10.84 -15.19 15.85
CA VAL A 95 10.23 -16.06 14.84
C VAL A 95 9.30 -17.05 15.52
N VAL A 96 8.30 -17.54 14.77
CA VAL A 96 7.38 -18.55 15.32
C VAL A 96 8.09 -19.90 15.37
N ASP A 97 8.13 -20.52 16.54
CA ASP A 97 8.49 -21.93 16.68
C ASP A 97 7.31 -22.78 16.15
N THR A 98 7.53 -23.48 15.04
CA THR A 98 6.50 -24.28 14.37
C THR A 98 5.96 -25.42 15.24
N ARG A 99 6.70 -25.84 16.26
CA ARG A 99 6.30 -26.92 17.19
C ARG A 99 5.38 -26.41 18.29
N THR A 100 5.59 -25.19 18.77
CA THR A 100 4.88 -24.65 19.95
C THR A 100 3.97 -23.48 19.62
N GLY A 101 4.08 -22.89 18.43
CA GLY A 101 3.41 -21.65 18.00
C GLY A 101 3.88 -20.40 18.75
N LYS A 102 4.91 -20.50 19.61
CA LYS A 102 5.43 -19.38 20.41
C LYS A 102 6.56 -18.65 19.70
N GLY A 103 6.70 -17.37 19.99
CA GLY A 103 7.83 -16.58 19.53
C GLY A 103 9.14 -16.97 20.19
N MET A 104 10.20 -17.19 19.41
CA MET A 104 11.56 -17.46 19.89
C MET A 104 12.58 -16.53 19.21
N LYS A 105 13.63 -16.15 19.92
CA LYS A 105 14.76 -15.43 19.33
C LYS A 105 15.50 -16.34 18.37
N SER A 106 15.92 -15.80 17.22
CA SER A 106 16.62 -16.58 16.20
C SER A 106 17.61 -15.71 15.44
N SER A 107 18.73 -16.30 15.04
CA SER A 107 19.71 -15.66 14.14
C SER A 107 19.22 -15.51 12.69
N VAL A 108 18.10 -16.13 12.33
CA VAL A 108 17.49 -15.97 11.01
C VAL A 108 16.74 -14.64 10.84
N ARG A 109 16.38 -13.97 11.96
CA ARG A 109 15.76 -12.65 12.02
C ARG A 109 16.41 -11.83 13.11
N THR A 110 17.13 -10.77 12.71
CA THR A 110 17.94 -9.98 13.66
C THR A 110 17.38 -8.58 13.92
N SER A 111 16.23 -8.23 13.32
CA SER A 111 15.55 -6.93 13.49
C SER A 111 15.04 -6.71 14.92
N SER A 112 14.68 -5.46 15.20
CA SER A 112 13.82 -5.09 16.32
C SER A 112 12.43 -4.73 15.81
N GLY A 113 11.38 -4.96 16.60
CA GLY A 113 10.02 -4.62 16.20
C GLY A 113 9.05 -4.54 17.37
N MET A 114 7.85 -4.06 17.08
CA MET A 114 6.72 -4.02 18.00
C MET A 114 5.41 -4.12 17.22
N PHE A 115 4.38 -4.64 17.84
CA PHE A 115 3.03 -4.60 17.29
C PHE A 115 2.27 -3.39 17.83
N LEU A 116 1.48 -2.75 16.98
CA LEU A 116 0.48 -1.81 17.46
C LEU A 116 -0.52 -2.55 18.35
N THR A 117 -1.08 -1.84 19.34
CA THR A 117 -2.12 -2.39 20.21
C THR A 117 -3.51 -2.29 19.56
N ALA A 118 -4.47 -3.05 20.07
CA ALA A 118 -5.88 -2.94 19.64
C ALA A 118 -6.47 -1.54 19.87
N GLU A 119 -5.95 -0.80 20.85
CA GLU A 119 -6.35 0.58 21.10
C GLU A 119 -5.78 1.52 20.03
N GLU A 120 -4.49 1.40 19.71
CA GLU A 120 -3.83 2.20 18.67
C GLU A 120 -4.41 1.94 17.28
N ARG A 121 -4.92 0.73 17.01
CA ARG A 121 -5.66 0.42 15.80
C ARG A 121 -6.87 1.34 15.60
N ARG A 122 -7.42 1.94 16.67
CA ARG A 122 -8.54 2.90 16.63
C ARG A 122 -8.12 4.33 16.36
N TYR A 123 -6.84 4.63 16.33
CA TYR A 123 -6.37 5.98 16.00
C TYR A 123 -6.69 6.32 14.54
N PRO A 124 -7.18 7.55 14.27
CA PRO A 124 -7.67 7.90 12.92
C PRO A 124 -6.67 7.64 11.79
N MET A 125 -5.38 7.90 12.04
CA MET A 125 -4.33 7.65 11.04
C MET A 125 -4.13 6.15 10.79
N ILE A 126 -4.17 5.33 11.82
CA ILE A 126 -4.05 3.87 11.68
C ILE A 126 -5.28 3.31 10.97
N GLN A 127 -6.49 3.78 11.30
CA GLN A 127 -7.72 3.39 10.59
C GLN A 127 -7.67 3.76 9.11
N ALA A 128 -7.15 4.94 8.77
CA ALA A 128 -6.97 5.36 7.38
C ALA A 128 -6.02 4.44 6.63
N ILE A 129 -4.88 4.07 7.23
CA ILE A 129 -3.91 3.13 6.65
C ILE A 129 -4.55 1.74 6.49
N GLU A 130 -5.23 1.21 7.50
CA GLU A 130 -5.88 -0.10 7.44
C GLU A 130 -7.02 -0.15 6.41
N LYS A 131 -7.82 0.90 6.28
CA LYS A 131 -8.84 1.03 5.23
C LYS A 131 -8.19 1.01 3.85
N ARG A 132 -7.09 1.75 3.67
CA ARG A 132 -6.32 1.75 2.42
C ARG A 132 -5.78 0.36 2.08
N ILE A 133 -5.17 -0.32 3.04
CA ILE A 133 -4.69 -1.70 2.87
C ILE A 133 -5.84 -2.60 2.41
N SER A 134 -6.98 -2.55 3.08
CA SER A 134 -8.16 -3.36 2.74
C SER A 134 -8.63 -3.14 1.30
N VAL A 135 -8.72 -1.89 0.86
CA VAL A 135 -9.17 -1.56 -0.50
C VAL A 135 -8.17 -2.05 -1.55
N TYR A 136 -6.87 -1.83 -1.36
CA TYR A 136 -5.86 -2.22 -2.35
C TYR A 136 -5.55 -3.73 -2.34
N SER A 137 -5.73 -4.41 -1.22
CA SER A 137 -5.54 -5.86 -1.12
C SER A 137 -6.81 -6.67 -1.41
N GLN A 138 -7.98 -6.03 -1.40
CA GLN A 138 -9.30 -6.67 -1.46
C GLN A 138 -9.56 -7.66 -0.30
N VAL A 139 -8.90 -7.44 0.85
CA VAL A 139 -9.11 -8.23 2.08
C VAL A 139 -9.75 -7.33 3.14
N PRO A 140 -10.83 -7.76 3.81
CA PRO A 140 -11.49 -6.97 4.86
C PRO A 140 -10.55 -6.57 5.99
N VAL A 141 -10.76 -5.36 6.56
CA VAL A 141 -9.92 -4.82 7.65
C VAL A 141 -9.86 -5.78 8.84
N GLU A 142 -10.98 -6.39 9.20
CA GLU A 142 -11.14 -7.33 10.31
C GLU A 142 -10.35 -8.63 10.17
N ASN A 143 -10.00 -9.00 8.94
CA ASN A 143 -9.14 -10.15 8.66
C ASN A 143 -7.66 -9.84 8.87
N GLY A 144 -7.32 -8.59 9.13
CA GLY A 144 -5.93 -8.16 9.31
C GLY A 144 -5.41 -8.33 10.73
N GLU A 145 -4.21 -8.91 10.89
CA GLU A 145 -3.46 -8.88 12.15
C GLU A 145 -3.10 -7.44 12.52
N LEU A 146 -2.72 -7.16 13.75
CA LEU A 146 -2.21 -5.85 14.14
C LEU A 146 -0.95 -5.50 13.33
N ILE A 147 -0.78 -4.25 12.96
CA ILE A 147 0.40 -3.80 12.22
C ILE A 147 1.63 -3.99 13.09
N GLN A 148 2.65 -4.65 12.54
CA GLN A 148 3.98 -4.76 13.14
C GLN A 148 4.91 -3.72 12.53
N VAL A 149 5.51 -2.86 13.35
CA VAL A 149 6.58 -1.94 12.92
C VAL A 149 7.92 -2.58 13.23
N LEU A 150 8.85 -2.51 12.28
CA LEU A 150 10.15 -3.15 12.31
C LEU A 150 11.26 -2.15 12.03
N ARG A 151 12.41 -2.34 12.70
CA ARG A 151 13.65 -1.64 12.41
C ARG A 151 14.76 -2.64 12.19
N TYR A 152 15.51 -2.46 11.10
CA TYR A 152 16.75 -3.15 10.81
C TYR A 152 17.88 -2.13 10.83
N GLU A 153 18.86 -2.37 11.70
CA GLU A 153 20.11 -1.62 11.78
C GLU A 153 21.17 -2.26 10.88
N GLN A 154 22.31 -1.65 10.75
CA GLN A 154 23.42 -2.19 9.96
C GLN A 154 23.74 -3.65 10.34
N ASN A 155 24.02 -4.48 9.35
CA ASN A 155 24.28 -5.92 9.43
C ASN A 155 23.04 -6.75 9.86
N GLN A 156 21.85 -6.15 9.96
CA GLN A 156 20.63 -6.86 10.28
C GLN A 156 19.91 -7.31 9.00
N LEU A 157 19.26 -8.46 9.10
CA LEU A 157 18.59 -9.12 7.98
C LEU A 157 17.42 -10.00 8.47
N TYR A 158 16.63 -10.49 7.52
CA TYR A 158 15.70 -11.59 7.74
C TYR A 158 15.83 -12.60 6.61
N ARG A 159 16.27 -13.81 6.91
CA ARG A 159 16.49 -14.87 5.91
C ARG A 159 15.21 -15.22 5.18
N PRO A 160 15.28 -15.79 3.97
CA PRO A 160 14.10 -16.19 3.21
C PRO A 160 13.21 -17.15 4.00
N HIS A 161 11.90 -16.83 4.03
CA HIS A 161 10.85 -17.53 4.78
C HIS A 161 9.50 -17.38 4.07
N HIS A 162 8.52 -18.15 4.50
CA HIS A 162 7.12 -17.98 4.08
C HIS A 162 6.33 -17.32 5.21
N ASP A 163 5.33 -16.53 4.84
CA ASP A 163 4.40 -15.93 5.81
C ASP A 163 3.21 -16.83 6.13
N TYR A 164 2.92 -17.82 5.27
CA TYR A 164 1.87 -18.79 5.57
C TYR A 164 2.30 -19.76 6.68
N PHE A 165 1.31 -20.25 7.43
CA PHE A 165 1.53 -21.13 8.57
C PHE A 165 1.61 -22.60 8.14
N SER A 166 2.54 -23.32 8.74
CA SER A 166 2.62 -24.78 8.68
C SER A 166 2.12 -25.46 9.97
N ASP A 167 1.78 -24.67 10.99
CA ASP A 167 1.34 -25.17 12.29
C ASP A 167 -0.19 -25.01 12.49
N SER A 168 -0.80 -26.01 13.12
CA SER A 168 -2.23 -26.06 13.37
C SER A 168 -2.72 -25.02 14.40
N PHE A 169 -1.83 -24.52 15.26
CA PHE A 169 -2.19 -23.56 16.30
C PHE A 169 -2.54 -22.21 15.69
N ASN A 170 -1.69 -21.71 14.81
CA ASN A 170 -1.93 -20.44 14.12
C ASN A 170 -3.10 -20.54 13.12
N LEU A 171 -3.26 -21.69 12.45
CA LEU A 171 -4.38 -21.92 11.53
C LEU A 171 -5.75 -21.84 12.21
N LYS A 172 -5.87 -22.26 13.47
CA LYS A 172 -7.14 -22.17 14.25
C LYS A 172 -7.55 -20.72 14.59
N ARG A 173 -6.64 -19.76 14.47
CA ARG A 173 -6.83 -18.35 14.89
C ARG A 173 -7.06 -17.42 13.69
N GLY A 174 -8.03 -17.72 12.84
CA GLY A 174 -8.37 -16.89 11.66
C GLY A 174 -7.88 -17.48 10.33
N GLY A 175 -7.51 -18.77 10.29
CA GLY A 175 -7.07 -19.43 9.07
C GLY A 175 -5.66 -19.04 8.63
N GLN A 176 -5.36 -19.28 7.36
CA GLN A 176 -4.07 -19.00 6.75
C GLN A 176 -3.86 -17.51 6.50
N ARG A 177 -2.61 -17.04 6.51
CA ARG A 177 -2.24 -15.74 5.95
C ARG A 177 -2.35 -15.80 4.44
N VAL A 178 -3.25 -14.99 3.86
CA VAL A 178 -3.51 -14.96 2.41
C VAL A 178 -2.60 -14.00 1.68
N ALA A 179 -2.26 -12.89 2.33
CA ALA A 179 -1.41 -11.86 1.74
C ALA A 179 -0.70 -11.04 2.82
N THR A 180 0.37 -10.37 2.41
CA THR A 180 1.17 -9.47 3.24
C THR A 180 1.32 -8.13 2.54
N MET A 181 1.02 -7.03 3.26
CA MET A 181 1.37 -5.67 2.85
C MET A 181 2.58 -5.23 3.68
N LEU A 182 3.71 -5.05 3.02
CA LEU A 182 4.95 -4.53 3.62
C LEU A 182 5.16 -3.09 3.16
N MET A 183 5.10 -2.14 4.07
CA MET A 183 5.21 -0.70 3.83
C MET A 183 6.59 -0.21 4.28
N TYR A 184 7.27 0.60 3.45
CA TYR A 184 8.57 1.15 3.77
C TYR A 184 8.44 2.53 4.41
N LEU A 185 9.07 2.72 5.57
CA LEU A 185 8.92 3.93 6.40
C LEU A 185 10.16 4.82 6.41
N SER A 186 11.25 4.38 5.80
CA SER A 186 12.51 5.13 5.70
C SER A 186 13.09 5.04 4.30
N ASP A 187 13.88 6.01 3.97
CA ASP A 187 14.77 6.11 2.82
C ASP A 187 16.23 6.25 3.30
N ASN A 188 17.16 6.52 2.40
CA ASN A 188 18.60 6.63 2.69
C ASN A 188 19.17 5.35 3.34
N VAL A 189 18.73 4.19 2.83
CA VAL A 189 19.18 2.87 3.24
C VAL A 189 19.96 2.24 2.09
N GLU A 190 21.14 1.74 2.37
CA GLU A 190 21.90 0.91 1.45
C GLU A 190 21.72 -0.57 1.84
N GLY A 191 21.39 -1.42 0.88
CA GLY A 191 20.94 -2.77 1.14
C GLY A 191 19.49 -2.79 1.65
N GLY A 192 19.14 -3.80 2.43
CA GLY A 192 17.83 -3.91 3.07
C GLY A 192 16.66 -4.16 2.11
N GLU A 193 16.93 -4.55 0.87
CA GLU A 193 15.90 -4.87 -0.12
C GLU A 193 14.97 -5.98 0.38
N THR A 194 13.72 -6.00 -0.09
CA THR A 194 12.84 -7.16 0.07
C THR A 194 13.08 -8.09 -1.10
N TYR A 195 13.53 -9.30 -0.82
CA TYR A 195 14.02 -10.27 -1.78
C TYR A 195 13.04 -11.43 -1.98
N PHE A 196 12.71 -11.73 -3.24
CA PHE A 196 11.87 -12.84 -3.66
C PHE A 196 12.67 -13.79 -4.56
N PRO A 197 13.30 -14.85 -4.00
CA PRO A 197 14.21 -15.73 -4.74
C PRO A 197 13.55 -16.56 -5.84
N LYS A 198 12.22 -16.67 -5.83
CA LYS A 198 11.44 -17.42 -6.81
C LYS A 198 10.66 -16.54 -7.80
N ALA A 199 10.77 -15.22 -7.69
CA ALA A 199 10.09 -14.29 -8.58
C ALA A 199 10.98 -13.94 -9.77
N GLY A 200 10.45 -14.13 -10.98
CA GLY A 200 11.16 -13.78 -12.22
C GLY A 200 12.37 -14.68 -12.53
N SER A 201 13.05 -14.36 -13.63
CA SER A 201 14.24 -15.08 -14.12
C SER A 201 15.50 -14.19 -14.17
N GLY A 202 15.41 -12.97 -13.64
CA GLY A 202 16.50 -12.01 -13.61
C GLY A 202 17.42 -12.14 -12.40
N GLU A 203 18.35 -11.21 -12.29
CA GLU A 203 19.22 -11.03 -11.15
C GLU A 203 18.99 -9.66 -10.51
N CYS A 204 19.21 -9.57 -9.19
CA CYS A 204 19.09 -8.32 -8.44
C CYS A 204 20.16 -8.21 -7.37
N SER A 205 20.33 -7.01 -6.79
CA SER A 205 21.22 -6.80 -5.66
C SER A 205 20.47 -7.02 -4.35
N CYS A 206 20.99 -7.89 -3.48
CA CYS A 206 20.49 -8.17 -2.15
C CYS A 206 21.63 -7.98 -1.13
N GLY A 207 21.61 -6.89 -0.37
CA GLY A 207 22.66 -6.56 0.56
C GLY A 207 24.05 -6.49 -0.12
N GLY A 208 24.12 -5.84 -1.29
CA GLY A 208 25.33 -5.70 -2.08
C GLY A 208 25.78 -6.95 -2.86
N LYS A 209 25.06 -8.06 -2.75
CA LYS A 209 25.36 -9.31 -3.48
C LYS A 209 24.38 -9.50 -4.62
N VAL A 210 24.89 -9.89 -5.80
CA VAL A 210 24.04 -10.27 -6.93
C VAL A 210 23.45 -11.65 -6.68
N VAL A 211 22.13 -11.75 -6.76
CA VAL A 211 21.37 -12.98 -6.51
C VAL A 211 20.29 -13.16 -7.59
N PRO A 212 19.89 -14.39 -7.92
CA PRO A 212 18.76 -14.62 -8.83
C PRO A 212 17.43 -14.26 -8.15
N GLY A 213 16.48 -13.72 -8.92
CA GLY A 213 15.15 -13.35 -8.44
C GLY A 213 14.85 -11.86 -8.50
N LEU A 214 13.91 -11.42 -7.68
CA LEU A 214 13.41 -10.05 -7.63
C LEU A 214 13.76 -9.40 -6.29
N CYS A 215 14.28 -8.17 -6.33
CA CYS A 215 14.53 -7.34 -5.14
C CYS A 215 13.75 -6.03 -5.23
N VAL A 216 13.07 -5.67 -4.16
CA VAL A 216 12.37 -4.38 -4.03
C VAL A 216 13.15 -3.50 -3.07
N LYS A 217 13.58 -2.33 -3.55
CA LYS A 217 14.29 -1.33 -2.72
C LYS A 217 13.33 -0.70 -1.70
N PRO A 218 13.77 -0.48 -0.45
CA PRO A 218 12.97 0.20 0.56
C PRO A 218 12.96 1.72 0.29
N LEU A 219 11.92 2.21 -0.39
CA LEU A 219 11.70 3.64 -0.61
C LEU A 219 10.58 4.12 0.33
N LYS A 220 10.84 5.19 1.09
CA LYS A 220 9.87 5.76 2.05
C LYS A 220 8.55 6.09 1.37
N GLY A 221 7.46 5.57 1.91
CA GLY A 221 6.12 5.74 1.38
C GLY A 221 5.65 4.66 0.42
N ASP A 222 6.55 3.87 -0.16
CA ASP A 222 6.18 2.75 -1.02
C ASP A 222 5.74 1.53 -0.19
N ALA A 223 4.96 0.64 -0.80
CA ALA A 223 4.55 -0.62 -0.19
C ALA A 223 4.56 -1.76 -1.20
N VAL A 224 4.89 -2.94 -0.75
CA VAL A 224 4.80 -4.16 -1.56
C VAL A 224 3.74 -5.08 -0.99
N LEU A 225 2.78 -5.46 -1.84
CA LEU A 225 1.75 -6.45 -1.56
C LEU A 225 2.11 -7.75 -2.26
N PHE A 226 2.16 -8.83 -1.50
CA PHE A 226 2.37 -10.16 -2.08
C PHE A 226 1.43 -11.17 -1.44
N TRP A 227 1.03 -12.17 -2.24
CA TRP A 227 0.12 -13.22 -1.79
C TRP A 227 0.90 -14.45 -1.37
N SER A 228 0.57 -14.95 -0.17
CA SER A 228 1.09 -16.23 0.36
C SER A 228 0.31 -17.43 -0.14
N MET A 229 -0.84 -17.19 -0.79
CA MET A 229 -1.71 -18.21 -1.37
C MET A 229 -1.90 -18.01 -2.86
N GLY A 230 -1.94 -19.12 -3.60
CA GLY A 230 -2.28 -19.16 -5.00
C GLY A 230 -3.78 -18.91 -5.26
N LEU A 231 -4.13 -18.78 -6.56
CA LEU A 231 -5.54 -18.66 -6.98
C LEU A 231 -6.33 -19.96 -6.79
N ASP A 232 -5.64 -21.07 -6.63
CA ASP A 232 -6.18 -22.39 -6.29
C ASP A 232 -6.53 -22.55 -4.80
N GLY A 233 -6.27 -21.52 -4.00
CA GLY A 233 -6.49 -21.53 -2.55
C GLY A 233 -5.45 -22.32 -1.76
N GLN A 234 -4.36 -22.75 -2.39
CA GLN A 234 -3.25 -23.42 -1.72
C GLN A 234 -2.14 -22.44 -1.37
N SER A 235 -1.29 -22.79 -0.40
CA SER A 235 -0.09 -22.01 -0.09
C SER A 235 0.85 -21.99 -1.29
N ASP A 236 1.33 -20.79 -1.68
CA ASP A 236 2.22 -20.62 -2.81
C ASP A 236 3.68 -20.75 -2.36
N PRO A 237 4.41 -21.83 -2.72
CA PRO A 237 5.80 -22.00 -2.35
C PRO A 237 6.72 -20.96 -2.99
N ASN A 238 6.28 -20.28 -4.07
CA ASN A 238 7.04 -19.22 -4.70
C ASN A 238 6.98 -17.90 -3.91
N SER A 239 6.04 -17.78 -2.95
CA SER A 239 5.93 -16.60 -2.08
C SER A 239 7.04 -16.48 -1.04
N ILE A 240 8.03 -17.37 -1.07
CA ILE A 240 9.24 -17.27 -0.23
C ILE A 240 9.91 -15.92 -0.43
N HIS A 241 10.21 -15.22 0.66
CA HIS A 241 10.81 -13.89 0.63
C HIS A 241 11.67 -13.64 1.85
N GLY A 242 12.55 -12.62 1.77
CA GLY A 242 13.43 -12.22 2.85
C GLY A 242 13.73 -10.73 2.86
N GLY A 243 14.35 -10.26 3.92
CA GLY A 243 14.94 -8.92 4.00
C GLY A 243 16.45 -9.02 3.91
N CYS A 244 17.00 -8.43 2.85
CA CYS A 244 18.45 -8.39 2.63
C CYS A 244 19.16 -7.64 3.76
N GLU A 245 20.43 -7.90 3.92
CA GLU A 245 21.29 -7.22 4.88
C GLU A 245 21.31 -5.71 4.64
N VAL A 246 21.14 -4.95 5.71
CA VAL A 246 21.30 -3.50 5.70
C VAL A 246 22.80 -3.19 5.77
N LEU A 247 23.33 -2.51 4.75
CA LEU A 247 24.74 -2.17 4.66
C LEU A 247 25.06 -0.83 5.33
N SER A 248 24.15 0.14 5.20
CA SER A 248 24.23 1.41 5.91
C SER A 248 22.85 2.02 6.13
N GLY A 249 22.72 2.92 7.11
CA GLY A 249 21.45 3.52 7.50
C GLY A 249 20.59 2.61 8.37
N GLU A 250 19.31 2.94 8.48
CA GLU A 250 18.29 2.14 9.20
C GLU A 250 17.10 1.88 8.27
N LYS A 251 16.79 0.62 8.02
CA LYS A 251 15.55 0.25 7.33
C LYS A 251 14.41 0.19 8.36
N TRP A 252 13.40 1.03 8.17
CA TRP A 252 12.14 0.95 8.88
C TRP A 252 11.04 0.46 7.97
N SER A 253 10.23 -0.46 8.44
CA SER A 253 9.07 -0.98 7.71
C SER A 253 7.90 -1.26 8.64
N ALA A 254 6.68 -1.33 8.06
CA ALA A 254 5.49 -1.78 8.75
C ALA A 254 4.86 -2.92 7.97
N THR A 255 4.51 -4.00 8.65
CA THR A 255 3.95 -5.21 8.04
C THR A 255 2.51 -5.41 8.50
N LYS A 256 1.61 -5.63 7.55
CA LYS A 256 0.23 -6.07 7.79
C LYS A 256 0.02 -7.43 7.17
N TRP A 257 -0.19 -8.43 7.99
CA TRP A 257 -0.63 -9.75 7.54
C TRP A 257 -2.14 -9.81 7.49
N MET A 258 -2.67 -10.40 6.43
CA MET A 258 -4.10 -10.55 6.20
C MET A 258 -4.44 -12.04 6.16
N ARG A 259 -5.50 -12.42 6.86
CA ARG A 259 -5.92 -13.81 7.03
C ARG A 259 -7.18 -14.16 6.25
N GLN A 260 -7.46 -15.43 6.12
CA GLN A 260 -8.69 -15.94 5.48
C GLN A 260 -9.95 -15.54 6.21
N GLN A 261 -9.89 -15.43 7.55
CA GLN A 261 -11.01 -15.13 8.41
C GLN A 261 -10.65 -14.04 9.42
N VAL A 262 -11.66 -13.52 10.11
CA VAL A 262 -11.49 -12.54 11.19
C VAL A 262 -10.49 -13.06 12.23
N THR A 263 -9.55 -12.19 12.58
CA THR A 263 -8.57 -12.49 13.65
C THR A 263 -9.21 -12.19 15.00
N SER A 264 -9.42 -13.23 15.79
CA SER A 264 -9.90 -13.12 17.19
C SER A 264 -8.77 -12.69 18.13
#